data_562b84ec911eb4b68af11b48c43170c5
#
_entry.id   562b84ec911eb4b68af11b48c43170c5
#
_cell.length_a   1.000
_cell.length_b   1.000
_cell.length_c   1.000
_cell.angle_alpha   90.00
_cell.angle_beta   90.00
_cell.angle_gamma   90.00
#
_symmetry.space_group_name_H-M   'P 1'
#
loop_
_entity.id
_entity.type
_entity.pdbx_description
1 polymer ?
#
loop_
_entity_poly.entity_id
_entity_poly.type
_entity_poly.pdbx_seq_one_letter_code
_entity_poly.pdbx_strand_id
1 'polypeptide(L)'
;MSEQTIEVKHVVVHILDKQQNGDASERLSPEEGLVTEASQRLINDICAKYAGRTGKGYGYFEGDTDNYPMERMAGDFLEGVDDFYQSSCRMMHHLTERSQRENMATGGYVLFANIVIGHNEHLLIAIVSATIGSTVTDDFNIQDSTYLDIAKLRMAGRIDLTAWESGAERYISFLKGQGNVSNYFKQFLGCNDVLIAKRESEKLRDVLKAFAAEKGLDGAEKDAFLKSAFEHLHALSKAGEPLSLETLVNAIWPQAPEELSGKLAAEELELSDGFVPDGRVIRALVSFKGKSKYWELKFD
;
A
#
# COMPACT_ATOMS: atom_id res chain seq x y z
N MET A 1 9.85 -9.07 15.75
CA MET A 1 8.53 -9.03 15.09
C MET A 1 8.11 -10.47 14.91
N SER A 2 6.99 -10.93 15.50
CA SER A 2 6.45 -12.25 15.23
C SER A 2 6.02 -12.29 13.77
N GLU A 3 6.56 -13.22 12.98
CA GLU A 3 6.04 -13.48 11.63
C GLU A 3 4.55 -13.80 11.77
N GLN A 4 3.69 -12.92 11.28
CA GLN A 4 2.28 -13.22 11.19
C GLN A 4 2.13 -14.31 10.14
N THR A 5 1.57 -15.44 10.54
CA THR A 5 1.29 -16.55 9.62
C THR A 5 0.24 -16.09 8.61
N ILE A 6 0.55 -16.24 7.33
CA ILE A 6 -0.39 -15.98 6.23
C ILE A 6 -0.87 -17.34 5.72
N GLU A 7 -2.19 -17.51 5.67
CA GLU A 7 -2.83 -18.69 5.09
C GLU A 7 -3.54 -18.26 3.79
N VAL A 8 -3.28 -18.96 2.70
CA VAL A 8 -3.99 -18.76 1.43
C VAL A 8 -5.16 -19.71 1.36
N LYS A 9 -6.38 -19.18 1.22
CA LYS A 9 -7.60 -19.96 1.05
C LYS A 9 -7.94 -20.18 -0.42
N HIS A 10 -7.86 -19.11 -1.21
CA HIS A 10 -8.19 -19.10 -2.63
C HIS A 10 -7.16 -18.31 -3.41
N VAL A 11 -6.89 -18.72 -4.64
CA VAL A 11 -6.01 -18.00 -5.56
C VAL A 11 -6.45 -18.17 -7.02
N VAL A 12 -6.49 -17.05 -7.75
CA VAL A 12 -6.75 -17.03 -9.19
C VAL A 12 -5.77 -16.07 -9.85
N VAL A 13 -5.27 -16.42 -11.03
CA VAL A 13 -4.41 -15.55 -11.83
C VAL A 13 -5.04 -15.33 -13.19
N HIS A 14 -5.39 -14.09 -13.50
CA HIS A 14 -5.81 -13.64 -14.82
C HIS A 14 -4.70 -12.86 -15.51
N ILE A 15 -4.91 -12.47 -16.76
CA ILE A 15 -3.96 -11.64 -17.49
C ILE A 15 -4.68 -10.39 -18.00
N LEU A 16 -4.13 -9.23 -17.69
CA LEU A 16 -4.48 -7.95 -18.27
C LEU A 16 -3.52 -7.67 -19.42
N ASP A 17 -3.99 -7.75 -20.66
CA ASP A 17 -3.22 -7.34 -21.83
C ASP A 17 -3.46 -5.84 -22.07
N LYS A 18 -2.46 -5.04 -21.71
CA LYS A 18 -2.50 -3.57 -21.83
C LYS A 18 -1.10 -3.04 -22.07
N GLN A 19 -0.93 -2.30 -23.14
CA GLN A 19 0.27 -1.47 -23.37
C GLN A 19 -0.10 0.00 -23.19
N GLN A 20 0.89 0.84 -22.90
CA GLN A 20 0.68 2.28 -22.84
C GLN A 20 0.09 2.79 -24.14
N ASN A 21 -0.95 3.62 -24.03
CA ASN A 21 -1.74 4.16 -25.15
C ASN A 21 -2.42 3.10 -26.05
N GLY A 22 -2.44 1.83 -25.64
CA GLY A 22 -3.14 0.74 -26.33
C GLY A 22 -4.48 0.41 -25.69
N ASP A 23 -5.22 -0.47 -26.32
CA ASP A 23 -6.45 -1.03 -25.77
C ASP A 23 -6.17 -2.01 -24.65
N ALA A 24 -7.13 -2.14 -23.73
CA ALA A 24 -7.10 -3.13 -22.67
C ALA A 24 -7.96 -4.33 -23.05
N SER A 25 -7.46 -5.52 -22.81
CA SER A 25 -8.22 -6.76 -22.89
C SER A 25 -7.80 -7.70 -21.77
N GLU A 26 -8.65 -8.67 -21.49
CA GLU A 26 -8.40 -9.64 -20.42
C GLU A 26 -8.35 -11.07 -20.98
N ARG A 27 -7.55 -11.90 -20.31
CA ARG A 27 -7.60 -13.35 -20.48
C ARG A 27 -7.86 -13.97 -19.10
N LEU A 28 -9.04 -14.55 -18.96
CA LEU A 28 -9.43 -15.18 -17.71
C LEU A 28 -8.78 -16.56 -17.58
N SER A 29 -8.43 -16.93 -16.35
CA SER A 29 -8.12 -18.32 -16.03
C SER A 29 -9.34 -19.18 -16.34
N PRO A 30 -9.19 -20.41 -16.83
CA PRO A 30 -10.34 -21.30 -17.06
C PRO A 30 -11.01 -21.76 -15.76
N GLU A 31 -10.29 -21.74 -14.66
CA GLU A 31 -10.74 -22.20 -13.34
C GLU A 31 -9.92 -21.56 -12.21
N GLU A 32 -10.34 -21.76 -10.98
CA GLU A 32 -9.58 -21.37 -9.79
C GLU A 32 -8.26 -22.14 -9.70
N GLY A 33 -7.20 -21.45 -9.30
CA GLY A 33 -5.88 -22.04 -9.13
C GLY A 33 -5.80 -22.92 -7.87
N LEU A 34 -4.99 -23.96 -7.91
CA LEU A 34 -4.71 -24.77 -6.74
C LEU A 34 -3.83 -24.00 -5.74
N VAL A 35 -4.18 -24.08 -4.47
CA VAL A 35 -3.30 -23.61 -3.39
C VAL A 35 -2.18 -24.62 -3.19
N THR A 36 -0.99 -24.27 -3.68
CA THR A 36 0.23 -25.08 -3.61
C THR A 36 1.27 -24.38 -2.75
N GLU A 37 2.36 -25.07 -2.40
CA GLU A 37 3.51 -24.43 -1.75
C GLU A 37 4.10 -23.27 -2.58
N ALA A 38 4.04 -23.36 -3.91
CA ALA A 38 4.53 -22.32 -4.79
C ALA A 38 3.65 -21.06 -4.74
N SER A 39 2.31 -21.22 -4.79
CA SER A 39 1.37 -20.12 -4.64
C SER A 39 1.44 -19.49 -3.24
N GLN A 40 1.57 -20.34 -2.19
CA GLN A 40 1.74 -19.85 -0.82
C GLN A 40 3.02 -19.00 -0.67
N ARG A 41 4.17 -19.46 -1.20
CA ARG A 41 5.42 -18.68 -1.18
C ARG A 41 5.27 -17.37 -1.94
N LEU A 42 4.72 -17.40 -3.16
CA LEU A 42 4.51 -16.20 -3.97
C LEU A 42 3.67 -15.16 -3.23
N ILE A 43 2.58 -15.59 -2.60
CA ILE A 43 1.69 -14.67 -1.85
C ILE A 43 2.39 -14.13 -0.61
N ASN A 44 3.14 -14.95 0.13
CA ASN A 44 3.95 -14.50 1.26
C ASN A 44 4.96 -13.42 0.83
N ASP A 45 5.65 -13.63 -0.30
CA ASP A 45 6.63 -12.67 -0.82
C ASP A 45 5.96 -11.36 -1.28
N ILE A 46 4.79 -11.44 -1.92
CA ILE A 46 3.99 -10.26 -2.27
C ILE A 46 3.57 -9.50 -1.01
N CYS A 47 3.05 -10.19 0.00
CA CYS A 47 2.64 -9.57 1.27
C CYS A 47 3.83 -8.93 2.00
N ALA A 48 4.97 -9.60 2.07
CA ALA A 48 6.19 -9.05 2.68
C ALA A 48 6.66 -7.79 1.94
N LYS A 49 6.69 -7.84 0.60
CA LYS A 49 7.04 -6.69 -0.24
C LYS A 49 6.06 -5.53 -0.07
N TYR A 50 4.76 -5.86 -0.01
CA TYR A 50 3.69 -4.89 0.23
C TYR A 50 3.82 -4.24 1.62
N ALA A 51 4.00 -5.04 2.67
CA ALA A 51 4.13 -4.55 4.04
C ALA A 51 5.30 -3.55 4.20
N GLY A 52 6.43 -3.83 3.55
CA GLY A 52 7.63 -2.98 3.59
C GLY A 52 7.54 -1.66 2.81
N ARG A 53 6.46 -1.39 2.06
CA ARG A 53 6.32 -0.15 1.27
C ARG A 53 5.73 0.97 2.12
N THR A 54 6.34 2.16 2.05
CA THR A 54 5.85 3.40 2.68
C THR A 54 4.79 4.11 1.85
N GLY A 55 4.83 3.98 0.53
CA GLY A 55 3.89 4.66 -0.38
C GLY A 55 2.53 3.98 -0.46
N LYS A 56 1.80 3.89 0.65
CA LYS A 56 0.43 3.33 0.70
C LYS A 56 -0.63 4.42 0.84
N GLY A 57 -1.82 4.15 0.30
CA GLY A 57 -3.05 4.85 0.62
C GLY A 57 -3.95 3.96 1.44
N TYR A 58 -4.78 4.56 2.30
CA TYR A 58 -5.74 3.88 3.15
C TYR A 58 -7.10 4.53 3.03
N GLY A 59 -8.17 3.74 3.04
CA GLY A 59 -9.53 4.24 2.93
C GLY A 59 -10.58 3.18 3.18
N TYR A 60 -11.77 3.49 2.68
CA TYR A 60 -12.99 2.70 2.77
C TYR A 60 -13.68 2.71 1.40
N PHE A 61 -14.73 1.91 1.20
CA PHE A 61 -15.44 1.89 -0.07
C PHE A 61 -16.15 3.21 -0.38
N GLU A 62 -16.16 3.58 -1.66
CA GLU A 62 -16.99 4.67 -2.18
C GLU A 62 -18.47 4.31 -2.05
N GLY A 63 -19.30 5.29 -1.68
CA GLY A 63 -20.75 5.07 -1.52
C GLY A 63 -21.52 4.90 -2.84
N ASP A 64 -20.90 5.17 -3.99
CA ASP A 64 -21.48 5.01 -5.33
C ASP A 64 -21.14 3.63 -5.88
N THR A 65 -21.93 2.62 -5.52
CA THR A 65 -21.71 1.22 -5.92
C THR A 65 -21.94 0.94 -7.40
N ASP A 66 -22.60 1.84 -8.12
CA ASP A 66 -22.79 1.69 -9.58
C ASP A 66 -21.50 2.02 -10.33
N ASN A 67 -20.80 3.07 -9.93
CA ASN A 67 -19.51 3.43 -10.49
C ASN A 67 -18.33 2.67 -9.84
N TYR A 68 -18.47 2.22 -8.60
CA TYR A 68 -17.42 1.54 -7.82
C TYR A 68 -17.95 0.19 -7.27
N PRO A 69 -18.12 -0.83 -8.12
CA PRO A 69 -18.84 -2.06 -7.76
C PRO A 69 -18.04 -3.03 -6.86
N MET A 70 -16.81 -2.68 -6.45
CA MET A 70 -15.94 -3.58 -5.66
C MET A 70 -16.59 -3.98 -4.34
N GLU A 71 -17.26 -3.05 -3.64
CA GLU A 71 -17.98 -3.35 -2.40
C GLU A 71 -19.00 -4.48 -2.60
N ARG A 72 -19.83 -4.36 -3.65
CA ARG A 72 -20.83 -5.38 -3.98
C ARG A 72 -20.19 -6.71 -4.36
N MET A 73 -19.11 -6.70 -5.17
CA MET A 73 -18.42 -7.93 -5.57
C MET A 73 -17.78 -8.65 -4.40
N ALA A 74 -17.20 -7.91 -3.44
CA ALA A 74 -16.64 -8.47 -2.22
C ALA A 74 -17.75 -9.00 -1.30
N GLY A 75 -18.89 -8.31 -1.20
CA GLY A 75 -20.05 -8.75 -0.44
C GLY A 75 -20.67 -10.03 -1.02
N ASP A 76 -20.89 -10.10 -2.33
CA ASP A 76 -21.42 -11.28 -3.02
C ASP A 76 -20.53 -12.53 -2.75
N PHE A 77 -19.21 -12.35 -2.67
CA PHE A 77 -18.28 -13.41 -2.27
C PHE A 77 -18.46 -13.82 -0.80
N LEU A 78 -18.50 -12.88 0.14
CA LEU A 78 -18.63 -13.17 1.57
C LEU A 78 -19.97 -13.83 1.91
N GLU A 79 -21.04 -13.42 1.22
CA GLU A 79 -22.39 -13.98 1.38
C GLU A 79 -22.58 -15.32 0.65
N GLY A 80 -21.58 -15.77 -0.14
CA GLY A 80 -21.64 -17.01 -0.92
C GLY A 80 -22.59 -16.95 -2.11
N VAL A 81 -22.92 -15.75 -2.59
CA VAL A 81 -23.68 -15.54 -3.84
C VAL A 81 -22.84 -15.93 -5.04
N ASP A 82 -21.59 -15.48 -5.06
CA ASP A 82 -20.56 -15.89 -6.03
C ASP A 82 -19.47 -16.69 -5.31
N ASP A 83 -18.92 -17.72 -5.97
CA ASP A 83 -17.67 -18.34 -5.52
C ASP A 83 -16.48 -17.41 -5.78
N PHE A 84 -15.30 -17.77 -5.27
CA PHE A 84 -14.11 -16.92 -5.42
C PHE A 84 -13.69 -16.73 -6.88
N TYR A 85 -13.80 -17.79 -7.70
CA TYR A 85 -13.48 -17.71 -9.12
C TYR A 85 -14.42 -16.75 -9.86
N GLN A 86 -15.74 -16.87 -9.65
CA GLN A 86 -16.75 -16.00 -10.25
C GLN A 86 -16.52 -14.54 -9.85
N SER A 87 -16.28 -14.29 -8.56
CA SER A 87 -15.95 -12.97 -8.03
C SER A 87 -14.68 -12.40 -8.68
N SER A 88 -13.62 -13.21 -8.81
CA SER A 88 -12.38 -12.78 -9.45
C SER A 88 -12.55 -12.43 -10.93
N CYS A 89 -13.40 -13.15 -11.66
CA CYS A 89 -13.72 -12.85 -13.05
C CYS A 89 -14.43 -11.48 -13.18
N ARG A 90 -15.42 -11.21 -12.31
CA ARG A 90 -16.13 -9.92 -12.29
C ARG A 90 -15.19 -8.77 -11.94
N MET A 91 -14.34 -8.96 -10.94
CA MET A 91 -13.32 -7.99 -10.54
C MET A 91 -12.32 -7.74 -11.69
N MET A 92 -11.90 -8.80 -12.39
CA MET A 92 -10.99 -8.67 -13.54
C MET A 92 -11.62 -7.86 -14.68
N HIS A 93 -12.89 -8.11 -15.00
CA HIS A 93 -13.63 -7.33 -16.00
C HIS A 93 -13.65 -5.83 -15.62
N HIS A 94 -13.99 -5.53 -14.37
CA HIS A 94 -13.99 -4.16 -13.87
C HIS A 94 -12.58 -3.50 -13.93
N LEU A 95 -11.53 -4.25 -13.60
CA LEU A 95 -10.15 -3.78 -13.72
C LEU A 95 -9.81 -3.41 -15.18
N THR A 96 -10.22 -4.25 -16.13
CA THR A 96 -10.00 -4.04 -17.57
C THR A 96 -10.67 -2.75 -18.03
N GLU A 97 -11.93 -2.53 -17.65
CA GLU A 97 -12.66 -1.29 -17.97
C GLU A 97 -11.97 -0.04 -17.38
N ARG A 98 -11.48 -0.10 -16.14
CA ARG A 98 -10.76 1.01 -15.53
C ARG A 98 -9.42 1.28 -16.21
N SER A 99 -8.67 0.21 -16.53
CA SER A 99 -7.38 0.33 -17.22
C SER A 99 -7.51 0.90 -18.63
N GLN A 100 -8.61 0.62 -19.32
CA GLN A 100 -8.90 1.17 -20.66
C GLN A 100 -8.97 2.70 -20.66
N ARG A 101 -9.42 3.29 -19.56
CA ARG A 101 -9.56 4.75 -19.41
C ARG A 101 -8.24 5.46 -19.04
N GLU A 102 -7.19 4.68 -18.74
CA GLU A 102 -5.89 5.21 -18.33
C GLU A 102 -4.80 4.88 -19.35
N ASN A 103 -4.39 5.89 -20.12
CA ASN A 103 -3.43 5.73 -21.22
C ASN A 103 -2.06 5.21 -20.76
N MET A 104 -1.64 5.56 -19.55
CA MET A 104 -0.33 5.17 -19.00
C MET A 104 -0.36 3.84 -18.27
N ALA A 105 -1.55 3.21 -18.13
CA ALA A 105 -1.66 1.89 -17.53
C ALA A 105 -0.93 0.83 -18.38
N THR A 106 -0.32 -0.11 -17.67
CA THR A 106 0.28 -1.31 -18.28
C THR A 106 -0.30 -2.54 -17.62
N GLY A 107 -0.50 -3.58 -18.39
CA GLY A 107 -1.00 -4.86 -17.92
C GLY A 107 0.05 -5.75 -17.26
N GLY A 108 -0.31 -7.00 -17.08
CA GLY A 108 0.50 -8.03 -16.47
C GLY A 108 -0.36 -9.20 -15.96
N TYR A 109 0.23 -10.04 -15.15
CA TYR A 109 -0.50 -11.08 -14.43
C TYR A 109 -1.22 -10.45 -13.25
N VAL A 110 -2.53 -10.62 -13.17
CA VAL A 110 -3.39 -10.11 -12.10
C VAL A 110 -3.70 -11.26 -11.17
N LEU A 111 -3.15 -11.21 -9.98
CA LEU A 111 -3.36 -12.20 -8.94
C LEU A 111 -4.47 -11.70 -8.01
N PHE A 112 -5.47 -12.53 -7.83
CA PHE A 112 -6.50 -12.40 -6.80
C PHE A 112 -6.29 -13.51 -5.78
N ALA A 113 -6.26 -13.18 -4.50
CA ALA A 113 -6.14 -14.17 -3.45
C ALA A 113 -7.01 -13.79 -2.24
N ASN A 114 -7.71 -14.78 -1.72
CA ASN A 114 -8.32 -14.70 -0.40
C ASN A 114 -7.31 -15.29 0.60
N ILE A 115 -6.92 -14.50 1.58
CA ILE A 115 -5.88 -14.83 2.55
C ILE A 115 -6.31 -14.52 3.96
N VAL A 116 -5.78 -15.25 4.93
CA VAL A 116 -5.93 -14.94 6.36
C VAL A 116 -4.59 -14.50 6.93
N ILE A 117 -4.57 -13.34 7.56
CA ILE A 117 -3.40 -12.80 8.28
C ILE A 117 -3.77 -12.69 9.76
N GLY A 118 -3.18 -13.53 10.60
CA GLY A 118 -3.58 -13.66 11.99
C GLY A 118 -5.01 -14.19 12.12
N HIS A 119 -5.97 -13.33 12.40
CA HIS A 119 -7.40 -13.68 12.50
C HIS A 119 -8.27 -12.97 11.46
N ASN A 120 -7.67 -12.07 10.66
CA ASN A 120 -8.40 -11.27 9.70
C ASN A 120 -8.32 -11.88 8.31
N GLU A 121 -9.46 -11.95 7.66
CA GLU A 121 -9.60 -12.36 6.27
C GLU A 121 -9.43 -11.15 5.35
N HIS A 122 -8.66 -11.34 4.27
CA HIS A 122 -8.36 -10.27 3.33
C HIS A 122 -8.53 -10.74 1.89
N LEU A 123 -8.99 -9.82 1.04
CA LEU A 123 -8.86 -9.93 -0.40
C LEU A 123 -7.59 -9.17 -0.84
N LEU A 124 -6.60 -9.92 -1.34
CA LEU A 124 -5.37 -9.39 -1.92
C LEU A 124 -5.49 -9.35 -3.44
N ILE A 125 -5.17 -8.21 -4.05
CA ILE A 125 -5.12 -8.04 -5.51
C ILE A 125 -3.77 -7.45 -5.87
N ALA A 126 -3.05 -8.08 -6.81
CA ALA A 126 -1.74 -7.60 -7.25
C ALA A 126 -1.57 -7.74 -8.75
N ILE A 127 -1.02 -6.71 -9.39
CA ILE A 127 -0.61 -6.76 -10.81
C ILE A 127 0.90 -6.93 -10.83
N VAL A 128 1.35 -8.07 -11.37
CA VAL A 128 2.74 -8.50 -11.38
C VAL A 128 3.22 -8.65 -12.82
N SER A 129 4.36 -8.04 -13.12
CA SER A 129 5.01 -8.23 -14.42
C SER A 129 5.70 -9.59 -14.48
N ALA A 130 5.77 -10.15 -15.68
CA ALA A 130 6.65 -11.29 -15.93
C ALA A 130 7.99 -10.83 -16.48
N THR A 131 9.02 -11.58 -16.19
CA THR A 131 10.35 -11.41 -16.81
C THR A 131 10.86 -12.76 -17.31
N ILE A 132 11.72 -12.70 -18.31
CA ILE A 132 12.38 -13.89 -18.86
C ILE A 132 13.70 -14.08 -18.15
N GLY A 133 13.93 -15.26 -17.62
CA GLY A 133 15.20 -15.70 -17.07
C GLY A 133 15.61 -17.03 -17.66
N SER A 134 16.78 -17.51 -17.33
CA SER A 134 17.27 -18.81 -17.77
C SER A 134 17.11 -19.83 -16.66
N THR A 135 16.70 -21.04 -17.02
CA THR A 135 16.70 -22.22 -16.15
C THR A 135 17.56 -23.32 -16.78
N VAL A 136 18.05 -24.23 -15.95
CA VAL A 136 18.76 -25.43 -16.39
C VAL A 136 17.78 -26.60 -16.33
N THR A 137 17.63 -27.32 -17.44
CA THR A 137 16.82 -28.54 -17.55
C THR A 137 17.52 -29.73 -16.91
N ASP A 138 16.81 -30.84 -16.73
CA ASP A 138 17.36 -32.09 -16.19
C ASP A 138 18.50 -32.66 -17.08
N ASP A 139 18.48 -32.32 -18.37
CA ASP A 139 19.53 -32.67 -19.34
C ASP A 139 20.71 -31.66 -19.39
N PHE A 140 20.81 -30.78 -18.39
CA PHE A 140 21.85 -29.75 -18.28
C PHE A 140 21.86 -28.71 -19.41
N ASN A 141 20.76 -28.56 -20.16
CA ASN A 141 20.62 -27.54 -21.17
C ASN A 141 20.06 -26.25 -20.55
N ILE A 142 20.48 -25.10 -21.09
CA ILE A 142 19.93 -23.79 -20.70
C ILE A 142 18.74 -23.50 -21.60
N GLN A 143 17.62 -23.15 -20.97
CA GLN A 143 16.41 -22.70 -21.68
C GLN A 143 15.80 -21.46 -21.00
N ASP A 144 15.01 -20.71 -21.76
CA ASP A 144 14.27 -19.59 -21.23
C ASP A 144 13.12 -20.05 -20.33
N SER A 145 12.93 -19.35 -19.23
CA SER A 145 11.82 -19.53 -18.31
C SER A 145 11.20 -18.19 -17.98
N THR A 146 9.88 -18.12 -18.01
CA THR A 146 9.12 -16.94 -17.59
C THR A 146 8.79 -17.05 -16.13
N TYR A 147 9.10 -16.03 -15.33
CA TYR A 147 8.73 -15.96 -13.92
C TYR A 147 8.16 -14.60 -13.55
N LEU A 148 7.39 -14.54 -12.45
CA LEU A 148 6.78 -13.31 -11.94
C LEU A 148 7.82 -12.45 -11.22
N ASP A 149 7.97 -11.20 -11.64
CA ASP A 149 8.92 -10.24 -11.07
C ASP A 149 8.25 -9.42 -9.95
N ILE A 150 8.23 -9.99 -8.75
CA ILE A 150 7.70 -9.31 -7.56
C ILE A 150 8.60 -8.16 -7.05
N ALA A 151 9.86 -8.11 -7.47
CA ALA A 151 10.76 -7.00 -7.09
C ALA A 151 10.22 -5.66 -7.61
N LYS A 152 9.52 -5.69 -8.74
CA LYS A 152 8.90 -4.53 -9.38
C LYS A 152 7.41 -4.39 -9.05
N LEU A 153 6.93 -4.93 -7.93
CA LEU A 153 5.54 -4.77 -7.51
C LEU A 153 5.17 -3.29 -7.41
N ARG A 154 4.30 -2.83 -8.31
CA ARG A 154 3.89 -1.43 -8.39
C ARG A 154 2.42 -1.22 -8.04
N MET A 155 1.59 -2.20 -8.35
CA MET A 155 0.15 -2.15 -8.13
C MET A 155 -0.24 -3.37 -7.29
N ALA A 156 -0.61 -3.10 -6.07
CA ALA A 156 -1.21 -4.07 -5.17
C ALA A 156 -2.15 -3.33 -4.22
N GLY A 157 -3.21 -4.01 -3.84
CA GLY A 157 -4.18 -3.53 -2.86
C GLY A 157 -4.70 -4.68 -2.03
N ARG A 158 -5.17 -4.35 -0.85
CA ARG A 158 -5.72 -5.29 0.09
C ARG A 158 -6.97 -4.71 0.73
N ILE A 159 -8.01 -5.51 0.80
CA ILE A 159 -9.25 -5.21 1.51
C ILE A 159 -9.30 -6.15 2.70
N ASP A 160 -9.30 -5.61 3.91
CA ASP A 160 -9.54 -6.36 5.15
C ASP A 160 -11.05 -6.58 5.28
N LEU A 161 -11.49 -7.77 4.90
CA LEU A 161 -12.91 -8.16 4.88
C LEU A 161 -13.48 -8.21 6.29
N THR A 162 -12.70 -8.71 7.26
CA THR A 162 -13.09 -8.78 8.67
C THR A 162 -13.25 -7.39 9.28
N ALA A 163 -12.31 -6.47 9.00
CA ALA A 163 -12.40 -5.09 9.46
C ALA A 163 -13.59 -4.36 8.82
N TRP A 164 -13.87 -4.60 7.54
CA TRP A 164 -15.03 -4.06 6.84
C TRP A 164 -16.34 -4.51 7.48
N GLU A 165 -16.54 -5.81 7.68
CA GLU A 165 -17.75 -6.34 8.36
C GLU A 165 -17.93 -5.80 9.78
N SER A 166 -16.83 -5.54 10.48
CA SER A 166 -16.85 -4.95 11.83
C SER A 166 -17.09 -3.43 11.87
N GLY A 167 -17.18 -2.79 10.69
CA GLY A 167 -17.43 -1.34 10.59
C GLY A 167 -16.21 -0.47 10.91
N ALA A 168 -14.99 -0.94 10.66
CA ALA A 168 -13.79 -0.14 10.82
C ALA A 168 -13.80 1.09 9.90
N GLU A 169 -13.14 2.18 10.31
CA GLU A 169 -13.06 3.41 9.52
C GLU A 169 -12.24 3.26 8.23
N ARG A 170 -11.25 2.36 8.23
CA ARG A 170 -10.36 2.10 7.11
C ARG A 170 -10.07 0.61 7.04
N TYR A 171 -10.34 0.01 5.92
CA TYR A 171 -10.15 -1.42 5.65
C TYR A 171 -9.60 -1.71 4.26
N ILE A 172 -9.41 -0.67 3.45
CA ILE A 172 -8.76 -0.77 2.14
C ILE A 172 -7.39 -0.13 2.24
N SER A 173 -6.38 -0.83 1.75
CA SER A 173 -5.03 -0.29 1.57
C SER A 173 -4.53 -0.60 0.16
N PHE A 174 -3.70 0.29 -0.42
CA PHE A 174 -3.15 0.09 -1.76
C PHE A 174 -1.82 0.83 -1.93
N LEU A 175 -0.97 0.34 -2.83
CA LEU A 175 0.27 1.03 -3.18
C LEU A 175 -0.05 2.28 -4.02
N LYS A 176 0.41 3.44 -3.56
CA LYS A 176 0.41 4.67 -4.34
C LYS A 176 1.63 4.66 -5.26
N GLY A 177 1.42 4.54 -6.56
CA GLY A 177 2.45 4.72 -7.57
C GLY A 177 2.68 6.20 -7.87
N GLN A 178 3.72 6.50 -8.63
CA GLN A 178 3.95 7.86 -9.12
C GLN A 178 2.93 8.23 -10.23
N GLY A 179 2.30 9.40 -10.11
CA GLY A 179 1.41 9.96 -11.12
C GLY A 179 0.02 9.31 -11.21
N ASN A 180 -0.65 9.51 -12.34
CA ASN A 180 -2.03 9.09 -12.57
C ASN A 180 -2.23 7.56 -12.64
N VAL A 181 -1.15 6.79 -12.83
CA VAL A 181 -1.21 5.32 -12.98
C VAL A 181 -1.78 4.63 -11.75
N SER A 182 -1.56 5.18 -10.55
CA SER A 182 -2.16 4.60 -9.34
C SER A 182 -3.64 4.95 -9.18
N ASN A 183 -4.11 5.99 -9.86
CA ASN A 183 -5.48 6.45 -9.68
C ASN A 183 -6.52 5.47 -10.25
N TYR A 184 -6.25 4.82 -11.40
CA TYR A 184 -7.19 3.84 -11.93
C TYR A 184 -7.28 2.60 -11.04
N PHE A 185 -6.17 2.17 -10.41
CA PHE A 185 -6.17 1.04 -9.50
C PHE A 185 -6.92 1.35 -8.19
N LYS A 186 -6.75 2.58 -7.67
CA LYS A 186 -7.57 3.09 -6.56
C LYS A 186 -9.06 3.09 -6.92
N GLN A 187 -9.41 3.60 -8.11
CA GLN A 187 -10.79 3.61 -8.60
C GLN A 187 -11.34 2.20 -8.82
N PHE A 188 -10.50 1.27 -9.29
CA PHE A 188 -10.85 -0.13 -9.37
C PHE A 188 -11.20 -0.73 -8.00
N LEU A 189 -10.39 -0.46 -6.98
CA LEU A 189 -10.68 -0.87 -5.60
C LEU A 189 -11.91 -0.17 -5.00
N GLY A 190 -12.45 0.85 -5.67
CA GLY A 190 -13.53 1.66 -5.13
C GLY A 190 -13.13 2.35 -3.82
N CYS A 191 -11.86 2.72 -3.68
CA CYS A 191 -11.35 3.26 -2.43
C CYS A 191 -11.54 4.78 -2.33
N ASN A 192 -12.27 5.21 -1.32
CA ASN A 192 -12.30 6.59 -0.86
C ASN A 192 -11.17 6.81 0.13
N ASP A 193 -10.12 7.51 -0.29
CA ASP A 193 -8.93 7.81 0.51
C ASP A 193 -8.92 9.26 1.01
N VAL A 194 -10.04 9.78 1.47
CA VAL A 194 -10.10 11.15 2.02
C VAL A 194 -8.99 11.34 3.06
N LEU A 195 -8.00 12.15 2.67
CA LEU A 195 -6.83 12.44 3.48
C LEU A 195 -7.17 13.58 4.45
N ILE A 196 -7.20 13.28 5.73
CA ILE A 196 -7.28 14.30 6.76
C ILE A 196 -5.86 14.74 7.10
N ALA A 197 -5.38 15.78 6.42
CA ALA A 197 -4.00 16.30 6.54
C ALA A 197 -3.54 16.47 8.01
N LYS A 198 -4.43 16.91 8.88
CA LYS A 198 -4.15 17.03 10.32
C LYS A 198 -3.84 15.68 10.96
N ARG A 199 -4.68 14.66 10.73
CA ARG A 199 -4.53 13.29 11.29
C ARG A 199 -3.24 12.63 10.81
N GLU A 200 -2.96 12.72 9.51
CA GLU A 200 -1.74 12.17 8.93
C GLU A 200 -0.49 12.89 9.47
N SER A 201 -0.55 14.22 9.62
CA SER A 201 0.54 14.99 10.22
C SER A 201 0.76 14.66 11.71
N GLU A 202 -0.29 14.39 12.48
CA GLU A 202 -0.20 13.94 13.87
C GLU A 202 0.49 12.58 13.98
N LYS A 203 0.06 11.60 13.17
CA LYS A 203 0.69 10.27 13.11
C LYS A 203 2.18 10.38 12.75
N LEU A 204 2.50 11.11 11.68
CA LEU A 204 3.88 11.30 11.24
C LEU A 204 4.75 11.94 12.33
N ARG A 205 4.28 13.02 12.95
CA ARG A 205 4.97 13.69 14.07
C ARG A 205 5.30 12.70 15.19
N ASP A 206 4.32 11.91 15.59
CA ASP A 206 4.45 11.01 16.73
C ASP A 206 5.42 9.85 16.41
N VAL A 207 5.39 9.33 15.19
CA VAL A 207 6.37 8.33 14.74
C VAL A 207 7.78 8.89 14.68
N LEU A 208 7.98 10.11 14.16
CA LEU A 208 9.31 10.73 14.12
C LEU A 208 9.89 10.94 15.53
N LYS A 209 9.07 11.35 16.49
CA LYS A 209 9.48 11.48 17.89
C LYS A 209 9.79 10.13 18.54
N ALA A 210 8.98 9.11 18.28
CA ALA A 210 9.19 7.76 18.76
C ALA A 210 10.47 7.14 18.18
N PHE A 211 10.71 7.33 16.89
CA PHE A 211 11.92 6.88 16.21
C PHE A 211 13.19 7.52 16.82
N ALA A 212 13.18 8.84 17.03
CA ALA A 212 14.29 9.53 17.69
C ALA A 212 14.60 8.97 19.09
N ALA A 213 13.55 8.66 19.87
CA ALA A 213 13.71 8.07 21.20
C ALA A 213 14.25 6.62 21.13
N GLU A 214 13.76 5.81 20.19
CA GLU A 214 14.21 4.41 19.99
C GLU A 214 15.68 4.33 19.54
N LYS A 215 16.11 5.29 18.72
CA LYS A 215 17.52 5.40 18.30
C LYS A 215 18.43 5.98 19.40
N GLY A 216 17.87 6.35 20.54
CA GLY A 216 18.63 6.92 21.65
C GLY A 216 19.18 8.32 21.34
N LEU A 217 18.59 9.03 20.36
CA LEU A 217 19.00 10.41 20.07
C LEU A 217 18.64 11.30 21.24
N ASP A 218 19.59 12.06 21.72
CA ASP A 218 19.41 13.02 22.80
C ASP A 218 19.96 14.41 22.46
N GLY A 219 19.61 15.42 23.28
CA GLY A 219 20.12 16.77 23.16
C GLY A 219 20.18 17.28 21.70
N ALA A 220 21.38 17.63 21.26
CA ALA A 220 21.61 18.26 19.95
C ALA A 220 21.32 17.33 18.76
N GLU A 221 21.50 16.02 18.90
CA GLU A 221 21.24 15.04 17.83
C GLU A 221 19.75 14.91 17.57
N LYS A 222 18.95 14.81 18.62
CA LYS A 222 17.49 14.77 18.53
C LYS A 222 16.95 16.06 17.93
N ASP A 223 17.46 17.20 18.40
CA ASP A 223 17.04 18.51 17.90
C ASP A 223 17.38 18.66 16.42
N ALA A 224 18.58 18.24 15.98
CA ALA A 224 18.98 18.26 14.59
C ALA A 224 18.08 17.40 13.71
N PHE A 225 17.76 16.16 14.12
CA PHE A 225 16.86 15.25 13.41
C PHE A 225 15.45 15.83 13.27
N LEU A 226 14.85 16.27 14.38
CA LEU A 226 13.49 16.82 14.36
C LEU A 226 13.40 18.14 13.61
N LYS A 227 14.47 18.96 13.65
CA LYS A 227 14.57 20.21 12.89
C LYS A 227 14.65 19.93 11.38
N SER A 228 15.47 18.97 10.96
CA SER A 228 15.55 18.56 9.55
C SER A 228 14.20 18.08 9.02
N ALA A 229 13.48 17.25 9.80
CA ALA A 229 12.14 16.82 9.48
C ALA A 229 11.16 18.00 9.37
N PHE A 230 11.22 18.93 10.34
CA PHE A 230 10.38 20.13 10.33
C PHE A 230 10.63 21.00 9.09
N GLU A 231 11.88 21.27 8.74
CA GLU A 231 12.23 22.12 7.60
C GLU A 231 11.69 21.55 6.30
N HIS A 232 11.84 20.23 6.09
CA HIS A 232 11.30 19.55 4.90
C HIS A 232 9.78 19.63 4.84
N LEU A 233 9.09 19.24 5.91
CA LEU A 233 7.64 19.25 6.00
C LEU A 233 7.05 20.66 5.92
N HIS A 234 7.74 21.66 6.49
CA HIS A 234 7.31 23.05 6.45
C HIS A 234 7.40 23.66 5.05
N ALA A 235 8.44 23.31 4.28
CA ALA A 235 8.56 23.71 2.88
C ALA A 235 7.38 23.20 2.04
N LEU A 236 7.05 21.90 2.17
CA LEU A 236 5.90 21.29 1.50
C LEU A 236 4.57 21.93 1.94
N SER A 237 4.38 22.14 3.25
CA SER A 237 3.18 22.79 3.79
C SER A 237 2.98 24.20 3.22
N LYS A 238 4.06 24.97 3.08
CA LYS A 238 4.01 26.33 2.48
C LYS A 238 3.71 26.31 0.99
N ALA A 239 4.28 25.35 0.27
CA ALA A 239 4.07 25.20 -1.17
C ALA A 239 2.70 24.59 -1.50
N GLY A 240 2.01 23.97 -0.51
CA GLY A 240 0.79 23.19 -0.75
C GLY A 240 1.08 21.87 -1.50
N GLU A 241 2.31 21.39 -1.42
CA GLU A 241 2.76 20.19 -2.12
C GLU A 241 2.56 18.92 -1.30
N PRO A 242 2.19 17.81 -1.94
CA PRO A 242 2.01 16.54 -1.26
C PRO A 242 3.35 15.95 -0.80
N LEU A 243 3.35 15.35 0.38
CA LEU A 243 4.50 14.66 0.96
C LEU A 243 4.72 13.31 0.26
N SER A 244 5.97 13.01 -0.09
CA SER A 244 6.43 11.65 -0.35
C SER A 244 7.20 11.15 0.86
N LEU A 245 6.71 10.09 1.51
CA LEU A 245 7.36 9.48 2.67
C LEU A 245 8.74 8.91 2.31
N GLU A 246 8.90 8.34 1.10
CA GLU A 246 10.19 7.87 0.62
C GLU A 246 11.21 9.03 0.49
N THR A 247 10.78 10.16 -0.06
CA THR A 247 11.64 11.35 -0.18
C THR A 247 12.00 11.91 1.19
N LEU A 248 11.05 11.97 2.11
CA LEU A 248 11.29 12.43 3.48
C LEU A 248 12.34 11.55 4.17
N VAL A 249 12.16 10.23 4.14
CA VAL A 249 13.08 9.27 4.80
C VAL A 249 14.52 9.46 4.30
N ASN A 250 14.71 9.54 2.98
CA ASN A 250 16.04 9.75 2.38
C ASN A 250 16.65 11.11 2.75
N ALA A 251 15.82 12.12 2.96
CA ALA A 251 16.30 13.47 3.33
C ALA A 251 16.71 13.55 4.81
N ILE A 252 15.97 12.93 5.73
CA ILE A 252 16.17 13.13 7.18
C ILE A 252 16.95 12.00 7.86
N TRP A 253 17.05 10.79 7.25
CA TRP A 253 17.78 9.64 7.77
C TRP A 253 18.58 8.91 6.68
N PRO A 254 19.50 9.62 5.96
CA PRO A 254 20.18 9.08 4.78
C PRO A 254 21.17 7.94 5.07
N GLN A 255 21.65 7.80 6.31
CA GLN A 255 22.60 6.77 6.70
C GLN A 255 22.01 5.36 6.80
N ALA A 256 20.69 5.25 7.06
CA ALA A 256 19.96 3.98 7.13
C ALA A 256 18.44 4.21 6.86
N PRO A 257 18.08 4.63 5.64
CA PRO A 257 16.71 5.03 5.32
C PRO A 257 15.69 3.89 5.53
N GLU A 258 16.12 2.64 5.38
CA GLU A 258 15.27 1.45 5.59
C GLU A 258 14.74 1.32 7.03
N GLU A 259 15.48 1.80 8.02
CA GLU A 259 15.05 1.74 9.42
C GLU A 259 13.85 2.67 9.69
N LEU A 260 13.90 3.91 9.22
CA LEU A 260 12.80 4.86 9.35
C LEU A 260 11.64 4.48 8.41
N SER A 261 11.96 4.02 7.19
CA SER A 261 10.98 3.52 6.24
C SER A 261 10.16 2.37 6.83
N GLY A 262 10.81 1.41 7.50
CA GLY A 262 10.12 0.31 8.16
C GLY A 262 9.15 0.76 9.26
N LYS A 263 9.49 1.81 10.00
CA LYS A 263 8.58 2.40 11.01
C LYS A 263 7.37 3.09 10.37
N LEU A 264 7.59 3.85 9.31
CA LEU A 264 6.52 4.56 8.61
C LEU A 264 5.64 3.62 7.79
N ALA A 265 6.16 2.45 7.40
CA ALA A 265 5.41 1.42 6.67
C ALA A 265 4.56 0.53 7.57
N ALA A 266 4.70 0.60 8.91
CA ALA A 266 3.95 -0.22 9.84
C ALA A 266 2.44 -0.12 9.58
N GLU A 267 1.79 -1.27 9.36
CA GLU A 267 0.39 -1.31 8.91
C GLU A 267 -0.56 -0.76 9.98
N GLU A 268 -0.25 -0.99 11.27
CA GLU A 268 -1.03 -0.49 12.40
C GLU A 268 -1.07 1.05 12.44
N LEU A 269 -0.07 1.69 11.83
CA LEU A 269 -0.02 3.15 11.76
C LEU A 269 -1.01 3.71 10.74
N GLU A 270 -1.30 2.98 9.66
CA GLU A 270 -2.14 3.42 8.53
C GLU A 270 -1.78 4.84 8.05
N LEU A 271 -0.49 5.15 8.00
CA LEU A 271 -0.01 6.45 7.54
C LEU A 271 -0.08 6.51 6.01
N SER A 272 -0.96 7.35 5.49
CA SER A 272 -1.10 7.56 4.04
C SER A 272 0.03 8.40 3.49
N ASP A 273 0.49 8.07 2.30
CA ASP A 273 1.40 8.90 1.51
C ASP A 273 0.61 9.97 0.70
N GLY A 274 1.26 11.03 0.31
CA GLY A 274 0.68 12.04 -0.59
C GLY A 274 -0.26 13.06 0.06
N PHE A 275 -0.26 13.23 1.38
CA PHE A 275 -0.97 14.33 2.03
C PHE A 275 -0.12 15.59 2.08
N VAL A 276 -0.78 16.77 2.11
CA VAL A 276 -0.11 18.06 2.37
C VAL A 276 0.03 18.23 3.88
N PRO A 277 1.27 18.40 4.42
CA PRO A 277 1.49 18.51 5.87
C PRO A 277 0.75 19.70 6.50
N ASP A 278 0.09 19.48 7.65
CA ASP A 278 -0.55 20.55 8.43
C ASP A 278 0.52 21.35 9.19
N GLY A 279 0.74 22.59 8.77
CA GLY A 279 1.77 23.47 9.33
C GLY A 279 1.63 23.76 10.83
N ARG A 280 0.43 23.62 11.42
CA ARG A 280 0.23 23.80 12.87
C ARG A 280 0.69 22.58 13.65
N VAL A 281 0.43 21.40 13.11
CA VAL A 281 0.81 20.13 13.74
C VAL A 281 2.33 19.92 13.69
N ILE A 282 2.96 20.15 12.54
CA ILE A 282 4.40 19.93 12.37
C ILE A 282 5.27 20.88 13.18
N ARG A 283 4.79 22.07 13.54
CA ARG A 283 5.52 22.98 14.48
C ARG A 283 5.86 22.33 15.81
N ALA A 284 5.06 21.37 16.26
CA ALA A 284 5.31 20.62 17.48
C ALA A 284 6.53 19.65 17.40
N LEU A 285 7.19 19.53 16.24
CA LEU A 285 8.47 18.84 16.09
C LEU A 285 9.61 19.68 16.73
N VAL A 286 9.55 21.00 16.62
CA VAL A 286 10.62 21.92 17.06
C VAL A 286 10.20 22.83 18.22
N SER A 287 8.90 22.89 18.58
CA SER A 287 8.45 23.72 19.69
C SER A 287 8.56 22.96 21.01
N PHE A 288 9.09 23.63 22.01
CA PHE A 288 9.16 23.16 23.38
C PHE A 288 8.25 23.98 24.28
N LYS A 289 7.42 23.32 25.09
CA LYS A 289 6.61 23.96 26.11
C LYS A 289 7.01 23.44 27.49
N GLY A 290 7.56 24.30 28.31
CA GLY A 290 7.79 24.01 29.71
C GLY A 290 6.81 24.79 30.58
N LYS A 291 6.12 24.13 31.50
CA LYS A 291 5.21 24.77 32.47
C LYS A 291 5.50 24.30 33.88
N SER A 292 5.63 25.25 34.80
CA SER A 292 5.68 24.98 36.23
C SER A 292 4.54 25.70 36.95
N LYS A 293 4.42 25.49 38.26
CA LYS A 293 3.46 26.23 39.09
C LYS A 293 3.68 27.77 39.03
N TYR A 294 4.93 28.19 38.68
CA TYR A 294 5.35 29.59 38.74
C TYR A 294 5.71 30.22 37.41
N TRP A 295 5.86 29.42 36.32
CA TRP A 295 6.24 29.93 35.01
C TRP A 295 5.78 28.99 33.88
N GLU A 296 5.55 29.58 32.74
CA GLU A 296 5.33 28.89 31.47
C GLU A 296 6.35 29.43 30.45
N LEU A 297 7.14 28.52 29.88
CA LEU A 297 8.07 28.84 28.81
C LEU A 297 7.60 28.20 27.50
N LYS A 298 7.60 28.96 26.44
CA LYS A 298 7.26 28.53 25.10
C LYS A 298 8.35 29.04 24.16
N PHE A 299 8.98 28.12 23.47
CA PHE A 299 9.95 28.41 22.41
C PHE A 299 9.35 27.91 21.10
N ASP A 300 9.28 28.80 20.11
CA ASP A 300 8.83 28.52 18.74
C ASP A 300 10.03 28.47 17.79
#